data_f70290cf45d8a131854fcbaec5b7d871
#
_entry.id   f70290cf45d8a131854fcbaec5b7d871
#
_cell.length_a   1.000
_cell.length_b   1.000
_cell.length_c   1.000
_cell.angle_alpha   90.00
_cell.angle_beta   90.00
_cell.angle_gamma   90.00
#
_symmetry.space_group_name_H-M   'P 1'
#
loop_
_entity.id
_entity.type
_entity.pdbx_description
1 polymer ?
#
loop_
_entity_poly.entity_id
_entity_poly.type
_entity_poly.pdbx_seq_one_letter_code
_entity_poly.pdbx_strand_id
1 'polypeptide(L)'
;DYIQRGIYEDPLKLGRPNETNRPQNIYFRECENVTIKDITLRDPASWNQTYDQCKNLYVDGIHVDSKSYWNNDGIDVVDCDSVVLKNSFIDAADDALCFKSHDANSMCQNVVVENCVGRSSASGLKFGTVSRGGFRNFKVKNIKIYDTYRSAITFAAVDGALIENIEVDGVRSIHTGNVIYLRIGDRWSAGKKPIMKNITIKNVYAKIPMDKPDAGYNYEGPIEDLPRNISPASIVGLPEYKIQNVTLRNIEIVSPGGGNPYYAYRGLTPAELDSIPEMATSYPEFSQFKELP
;
A
#
# COMPACT_ATOMS: atom_id res chain seq x y z
N ASP A 1 -12.40 -19.82 -9.81
CA ASP A 1 -13.41 -20.84 -9.72
C ASP A 1 -13.87 -21.14 -8.26
N TYR A 2 -13.60 -20.26 -7.35
CA TYR A 2 -14.03 -20.37 -5.97
C TYR A 2 -15.54 -20.34 -5.81
N ILE A 3 -16.21 -19.51 -6.60
CA ILE A 3 -17.68 -19.41 -6.64
C ILE A 3 -18.27 -20.73 -7.07
N GLN A 4 -17.77 -21.33 -8.15
CA GLN A 4 -18.28 -22.61 -8.69
C GLN A 4 -18.06 -23.78 -7.71
N ARG A 5 -17.03 -23.72 -6.89
CA ARG A 5 -16.75 -24.73 -5.88
C ARG A 5 -17.52 -24.56 -4.57
N GLY A 6 -18.29 -23.50 -4.44
CA GLY A 6 -18.99 -23.18 -3.20
C GLY A 6 -18.08 -22.81 -2.03
N ILE A 7 -16.82 -22.39 -2.32
CA ILE A 7 -15.86 -21.94 -1.31
C ILE A 7 -16.10 -20.46 -0.96
N TYR A 8 -16.92 -19.82 -1.75
CA TYR A 8 -17.28 -18.43 -1.60
C TYR A 8 -18.22 -18.24 -0.43
N GLU A 9 -17.84 -17.42 0.52
CA GLU A 9 -18.70 -16.96 1.61
C GLU A 9 -18.83 -15.43 1.55
N ASP A 10 -20.06 -14.97 1.50
CA ASP A 10 -20.38 -13.55 1.53
C ASP A 10 -21.22 -13.22 2.79
N PRO A 11 -20.60 -13.03 3.95
CA PRO A 11 -21.30 -12.78 5.19
C PRO A 11 -22.08 -11.45 5.19
N LEU A 12 -21.70 -10.52 4.32
CA LEU A 12 -22.33 -9.20 4.20
C LEU A 12 -23.17 -9.07 2.93
N LYS A 13 -23.27 -10.12 2.12
CA LYS A 13 -23.89 -10.10 0.78
C LYS A 13 -23.33 -9.01 -0.15
N LEU A 14 -22.06 -8.72 0.01
CA LEU A 14 -21.32 -7.73 -0.78
C LEU A 14 -20.50 -8.36 -1.91
N GLY A 15 -20.53 -9.67 -2.05
CA GLY A 15 -19.77 -10.39 -3.05
C GLY A 15 -18.29 -10.61 -2.70
N ARG A 16 -17.87 -10.39 -1.45
CA ARG A 16 -16.48 -10.59 -1.04
C ARG A 16 -16.20 -12.02 -0.56
N PRO A 17 -15.27 -12.77 -1.19
CA PRO A 17 -14.93 -14.13 -0.78
C PRO A 17 -14.25 -14.18 0.59
N ASN A 18 -14.39 -15.31 1.28
CA ASN A 18 -13.63 -15.59 2.50
C ASN A 18 -12.14 -15.78 2.18
N GLU A 19 -11.30 -14.98 2.82
CA GLU A 19 -9.85 -14.96 2.54
C GLU A 19 -9.13 -16.24 2.94
N THR A 20 -9.61 -16.97 3.95
CA THR A 20 -8.96 -18.18 4.45
C THR A 20 -8.97 -19.36 3.46
N ASN A 21 -9.88 -19.34 2.51
CA ASN A 21 -10.07 -20.38 1.51
C ASN A 21 -9.51 -20.03 0.12
N ARG A 22 -8.79 -18.94 0.00
CA ARG A 22 -8.27 -18.45 -1.27
C ARG A 22 -6.76 -18.71 -1.40
N PRO A 23 -6.29 -19.61 -2.28
CA PRO A 23 -4.87 -19.87 -2.46
C PRO A 23 -4.15 -18.69 -3.13
N GLN A 24 -2.91 -18.54 -2.74
CA GLN A 24 -1.89 -17.71 -3.37
C GLN A 24 -1.10 -18.53 -4.42
N ASN A 25 -0.40 -17.87 -5.32
CA ASN A 25 0.51 -18.56 -6.25
C ASN A 25 1.77 -19.05 -5.51
N ILE A 26 2.32 -18.22 -4.62
CA ILE A 26 3.50 -18.55 -3.82
C ILE A 26 3.25 -18.14 -2.36
N TYR A 27 3.59 -19.05 -1.46
CA TYR A 27 3.67 -18.76 -0.03
C TYR A 27 4.90 -19.44 0.59
N PHE A 28 5.89 -18.62 0.97
CA PHE A 28 7.07 -19.08 1.71
C PHE A 28 7.06 -18.49 3.11
N ARG A 29 7.27 -19.33 4.09
CA ARG A 29 7.37 -18.89 5.48
C ARG A 29 8.61 -19.45 6.14
N GLU A 30 9.30 -18.60 6.91
CA GLU A 30 10.48 -18.98 7.70
C GLU A 30 11.59 -19.64 6.84
N CYS A 31 11.70 -19.23 5.57
CA CYS A 31 12.68 -19.75 4.64
C CYS A 31 13.93 -18.85 4.59
N GLU A 32 15.07 -19.46 4.29
CA GLU A 32 16.34 -18.76 4.12
C GLU A 32 16.90 -18.95 2.71
N ASN A 33 17.59 -17.91 2.18
CA ASN A 33 18.23 -17.92 0.87
C ASN A 33 17.26 -18.22 -0.28
N VAL A 34 16.12 -17.53 -0.29
CA VAL A 34 15.09 -17.68 -1.33
C VAL A 34 15.44 -16.82 -2.54
N THR A 35 15.43 -17.41 -3.73
CA THR A 35 15.65 -16.71 -4.99
C THR A 35 14.50 -16.95 -5.95
N ILE A 36 13.87 -15.88 -6.40
CA ILE A 36 12.77 -15.89 -7.38
C ILE A 36 13.21 -15.02 -8.57
N LYS A 37 13.28 -15.60 -9.75
CA LYS A 37 13.76 -14.87 -10.93
C LYS A 37 12.97 -15.21 -12.20
N ASP A 38 12.78 -14.20 -13.02
CA ASP A 38 12.34 -14.33 -14.42
C ASP A 38 11.07 -15.19 -14.59
N ILE A 39 10.11 -15.01 -13.69
CA ILE A 39 8.82 -15.72 -13.73
C ILE A 39 7.66 -14.76 -13.94
N THR A 40 6.58 -15.30 -14.49
CA THR A 40 5.28 -14.61 -14.59
C THR A 40 4.28 -15.27 -13.66
N LEU A 41 3.62 -14.44 -12.83
CA LEU A 41 2.60 -14.88 -11.87
C LEU A 41 1.27 -14.18 -12.21
N ARG A 42 0.18 -14.93 -12.26
CA ARG A 42 -1.13 -14.42 -12.66
C ARG A 42 -2.24 -14.86 -11.74
N ASP A 43 -3.16 -13.97 -11.49
CA ASP A 43 -4.52 -14.14 -10.98
C ASP A 43 -4.71 -15.29 -9.98
N PRO A 44 -4.04 -15.26 -8.82
CA PRO A 44 -4.38 -16.17 -7.74
C PRO A 44 -5.74 -15.78 -7.13
N ALA A 45 -6.28 -16.60 -6.28
CA ALA A 45 -7.55 -16.27 -5.65
C ALA A 45 -7.45 -15.23 -4.51
N SER A 46 -6.23 -14.85 -4.11
CA SER A 46 -5.95 -13.83 -3.06
C SER A 46 -4.63 -13.12 -3.39
N TRP A 47 -3.83 -12.76 -2.40
CA TRP A 47 -2.48 -12.20 -2.59
C TRP A 47 -1.68 -13.07 -3.56
N ASN A 48 -0.92 -12.45 -4.44
CA ASN A 48 -0.26 -13.22 -5.49
C ASN A 48 0.87 -14.08 -4.91
N GLN A 49 1.74 -13.46 -4.15
CA GLN A 49 2.89 -14.10 -3.55
C GLN A 49 3.20 -13.48 -2.20
N THR A 50 3.46 -14.32 -1.21
CA THR A 50 3.82 -13.90 0.14
C THR A 50 5.11 -14.56 0.59
N TYR A 51 6.00 -13.75 1.13
CA TYR A 51 7.22 -14.16 1.81
C TYR A 51 7.10 -13.71 3.26
N ASP A 52 6.96 -14.66 4.17
CA ASP A 52 6.67 -14.41 5.59
C ASP A 52 7.84 -14.87 6.45
N GLN A 53 8.45 -13.96 7.21
CA GLN A 53 9.60 -14.22 8.09
C GLN A 53 10.79 -14.87 7.38
N CYS A 54 10.97 -14.60 6.10
CA CYS A 54 12.08 -15.11 5.31
C CYS A 54 13.34 -14.26 5.50
N LYS A 55 14.52 -14.91 5.32
CA LYS A 55 15.83 -14.24 5.35
C LYS A 55 16.56 -14.43 4.04
N ASN A 56 17.31 -13.40 3.61
CA ASN A 56 18.05 -13.41 2.35
C ASN A 56 17.12 -13.71 1.16
N LEU A 57 16.07 -12.93 0.99
CA LEU A 57 15.13 -13.02 -0.12
C LEU A 57 15.63 -12.19 -1.31
N TYR A 58 15.78 -12.81 -2.46
CA TYR A 58 16.18 -12.17 -3.71
C TYR A 58 15.11 -12.37 -4.78
N VAL A 59 14.47 -11.29 -5.22
CA VAL A 59 13.44 -11.29 -6.26
C VAL A 59 13.90 -10.38 -7.41
N ASP A 60 13.97 -10.91 -8.62
CA ASP A 60 14.53 -10.18 -9.77
C ASP A 60 13.80 -10.56 -11.07
N GLY A 61 13.35 -9.56 -11.82
CA GLY A 61 12.80 -9.76 -13.16
C GLY A 61 11.44 -10.47 -13.19
N ILE A 62 10.65 -10.38 -12.12
CA ILE A 62 9.31 -10.99 -12.12
C ILE A 62 8.28 -10.10 -12.83
N HIS A 63 7.30 -10.74 -13.46
CA HIS A 63 6.14 -10.10 -14.02
C HIS A 63 4.88 -10.60 -13.31
N VAL A 64 4.14 -9.68 -12.67
CA VAL A 64 2.89 -9.98 -11.98
C VAL A 64 1.74 -9.34 -12.74
N ASP A 65 0.73 -10.14 -13.08
CA ASP A 65 -0.53 -9.74 -13.68
C ASP A 65 -1.67 -10.33 -12.84
N SER A 66 -2.13 -9.57 -11.84
CA SER A 66 -2.99 -10.06 -10.76
C SER A 66 -4.16 -9.10 -10.58
N LYS A 67 -5.18 -9.23 -11.46
CA LYS A 67 -6.26 -8.24 -11.59
C LYS A 67 -7.67 -8.81 -11.51
N SER A 68 -7.82 -10.10 -11.31
CA SER A 68 -9.10 -10.78 -11.49
C SER A 68 -9.93 -10.86 -10.22
N TYR A 69 -9.31 -10.75 -9.04
CA TYR A 69 -10.00 -10.97 -7.77
C TYR A 69 -9.63 -9.91 -6.72
N TRP A 70 -10.45 -9.81 -5.69
CA TRP A 70 -10.15 -8.97 -4.53
C TRP A 70 -8.91 -9.43 -3.78
N ASN A 71 -8.22 -8.48 -3.18
CA ASN A 71 -6.97 -8.71 -2.48
C ASN A 71 -5.93 -9.42 -3.36
N ASN A 72 -5.94 -9.14 -4.66
CA ASN A 72 -4.87 -9.56 -5.53
C ASN A 72 -3.69 -8.60 -5.40
N ASP A 73 -3.06 -8.59 -4.21
CA ASP A 73 -1.80 -7.90 -3.98
C ASP A 73 -0.73 -8.50 -4.90
N GLY A 74 0.21 -7.68 -5.35
CA GLY A 74 1.23 -8.13 -6.29
C GLY A 74 2.35 -8.93 -5.63
N ILE A 75 2.95 -8.36 -4.59
CA ILE A 75 3.96 -9.02 -3.76
C ILE A 75 3.84 -8.53 -2.32
N ASP A 76 3.76 -9.46 -1.39
CA ASP A 76 3.74 -9.21 0.05
C ASP A 76 4.99 -9.73 0.73
N VAL A 77 5.81 -8.82 1.22
CA VAL A 77 7.01 -9.12 2.01
C VAL A 77 6.70 -8.81 3.46
N VAL A 78 6.61 -9.88 4.26
CA VAL A 78 6.08 -9.81 5.63
C VAL A 78 7.17 -10.19 6.62
N ASP A 79 7.52 -9.28 7.54
CA ASP A 79 8.50 -9.54 8.60
C ASP A 79 9.83 -10.19 8.13
N CYS A 80 10.27 -9.90 6.89
CA CYS A 80 11.47 -10.44 6.29
C CYS A 80 12.72 -9.61 6.61
N ASP A 81 13.88 -10.25 6.59
CA ASP A 81 15.17 -9.60 6.75
C ASP A 81 16.09 -9.86 5.56
N SER A 82 16.81 -8.83 5.13
CA SER A 82 17.77 -8.89 4.01
C SER A 82 17.09 -9.24 2.69
N VAL A 83 16.32 -8.29 2.16
CA VAL A 83 15.51 -8.45 0.95
C VAL A 83 16.04 -7.59 -0.18
N VAL A 84 16.13 -8.15 -1.37
CA VAL A 84 16.37 -7.44 -2.63
C VAL A 84 15.22 -7.74 -3.58
N LEU A 85 14.49 -6.69 -4.00
CA LEU A 85 13.43 -6.75 -5.00
C LEU A 85 13.77 -5.79 -6.13
N LYS A 86 13.95 -6.29 -7.35
CA LYS A 86 14.35 -5.42 -8.45
C LYS A 86 13.86 -5.85 -9.83
N ASN A 87 13.95 -4.90 -10.78
CA ASN A 87 13.68 -5.11 -12.21
C ASN A 87 12.32 -5.76 -12.50
N SER A 88 11.31 -5.48 -11.69
CA SER A 88 10.05 -6.21 -11.69
C SER A 88 8.89 -5.32 -12.11
N PHE A 89 7.92 -5.92 -12.78
CA PHE A 89 6.67 -5.29 -13.18
C PHE A 89 5.50 -5.92 -12.43
N ILE A 90 4.74 -5.11 -11.73
CA ILE A 90 3.65 -5.55 -10.87
C ILE A 90 2.37 -4.79 -11.24
N ASP A 91 1.37 -5.51 -11.75
CA ASP A 91 0.02 -5.02 -12.00
C ASP A 91 -0.96 -5.78 -11.10
N ALA A 92 -1.58 -5.10 -10.16
CA ALA A 92 -2.31 -5.70 -9.04
C ALA A 92 -3.68 -5.04 -8.81
N ALA A 93 -4.70 -5.83 -8.51
CA ALA A 93 -6.01 -5.32 -8.12
C ALA A 93 -6.08 -4.86 -6.65
N ASP A 94 -5.02 -5.05 -5.87
CA ASP A 94 -4.79 -4.47 -4.56
C ASP A 94 -3.37 -3.88 -4.52
N ASP A 95 -2.69 -3.79 -3.40
CA ASP A 95 -1.36 -3.16 -3.29
C ASP A 95 -0.32 -3.83 -4.20
N ALA A 96 0.49 -3.05 -4.92
CA ALA A 96 1.47 -3.62 -5.87
C ALA A 96 2.74 -4.12 -5.19
N LEU A 97 3.56 -3.20 -4.67
CA LEU A 97 4.80 -3.48 -3.93
C LEU A 97 4.50 -3.30 -2.43
N CYS A 98 4.19 -4.39 -1.74
CA CYS A 98 3.65 -4.32 -0.38
C CYS A 98 4.59 -4.95 0.66
N PHE A 99 4.84 -4.19 1.72
CA PHE A 99 5.58 -4.61 2.90
C PHE A 99 4.65 -4.61 4.09
N LYS A 100 4.58 -5.71 4.83
CA LYS A 100 3.71 -5.87 6.01
C LYS A 100 4.51 -6.32 7.22
N SER A 101 3.97 -6.10 8.41
CA SER A 101 4.54 -6.62 9.65
C SER A 101 3.41 -7.17 10.51
N HIS A 102 3.33 -8.49 10.57
CA HIS A 102 2.26 -9.21 11.25
C HIS A 102 2.63 -9.56 12.70
N ASP A 103 3.90 -9.86 12.94
CA ASP A 103 4.37 -10.16 14.29
C ASP A 103 4.86 -8.89 14.98
N ALA A 104 4.30 -8.62 16.14
CA ALA A 104 4.67 -7.47 16.96
C ALA A 104 6.12 -7.48 17.46
N ASN A 105 6.80 -8.62 17.40
CA ASN A 105 8.19 -8.80 17.82
C ASN A 105 9.17 -8.96 16.64
N SER A 106 8.66 -8.93 15.41
CA SER A 106 9.44 -9.00 14.18
C SER A 106 9.42 -7.69 13.41
N MET A 107 10.25 -7.58 12.39
CA MET A 107 10.30 -6.41 11.52
C MET A 107 10.60 -6.82 10.09
N CYS A 108 10.00 -6.14 9.14
CA CYS A 108 10.51 -6.16 7.78
C CYS A 108 11.68 -5.17 7.68
N GLN A 109 12.90 -5.65 7.41
CA GLN A 109 14.09 -4.81 7.51
C GLN A 109 15.21 -5.15 6.52
N ASN A 110 16.14 -4.20 6.35
CA ASN A 110 17.32 -4.33 5.47
C ASN A 110 16.89 -4.65 4.03
N VAL A 111 16.04 -3.79 3.47
CA VAL A 111 15.37 -4.02 2.19
C VAL A 111 15.87 -3.05 1.13
N VAL A 112 16.16 -3.57 -0.04
CA VAL A 112 16.46 -2.80 -1.26
C VAL A 112 15.39 -3.09 -2.30
N VAL A 113 14.78 -2.02 -2.85
CA VAL A 113 13.83 -2.09 -3.96
C VAL A 113 14.35 -1.20 -5.08
N GLU A 114 14.57 -1.75 -6.26
CA GLU A 114 15.14 -0.99 -7.38
C GLU A 114 14.50 -1.31 -8.72
N ASN A 115 14.34 -0.28 -9.57
CA ASN A 115 13.92 -0.44 -10.97
C ASN A 115 12.60 -1.20 -11.12
N CYS A 116 11.64 -0.96 -10.26
CA CYS A 116 10.35 -1.62 -10.31
C CYS A 116 9.28 -0.72 -10.91
N VAL A 117 8.28 -1.34 -11.49
CA VAL A 117 7.09 -0.68 -12.02
C VAL A 117 5.87 -1.24 -11.31
N GLY A 118 5.05 -0.36 -10.74
CA GLY A 118 3.81 -0.72 -10.06
C GLY A 118 2.59 -0.07 -10.72
N ARG A 119 1.52 -0.83 -10.83
CA ARG A 119 0.17 -0.40 -11.15
C ARG A 119 -0.78 -1.07 -10.17
N SER A 120 -1.81 -0.36 -9.70
CA SER A 120 -2.61 -0.90 -8.59
C SER A 120 -3.98 -0.26 -8.51
N SER A 121 -5.01 -1.04 -8.18
CA SER A 121 -6.28 -0.45 -7.73
C SER A 121 -6.24 -0.05 -6.24
N ALA A 122 -5.11 -0.19 -5.57
CA ALA A 122 -4.86 0.30 -4.21
C ALA A 122 -3.60 1.16 -4.19
N SER A 123 -2.50 0.74 -3.59
CA SER A 123 -1.27 1.55 -3.47
C SER A 123 -0.10 0.96 -4.25
N GLY A 124 0.74 1.83 -4.83
CA GLY A 124 1.89 1.41 -5.61
C GLY A 124 3.02 0.85 -4.75
N LEU A 125 3.57 1.64 -3.86
CA LEU A 125 4.56 1.25 -2.84
C LEU A 125 3.90 1.39 -1.46
N LYS A 126 3.74 0.28 -0.75
CA LYS A 126 2.98 0.23 0.50
C LYS A 126 3.77 -0.38 1.64
N PHE A 127 3.79 0.32 2.77
CA PHE A 127 4.23 -0.18 4.07
C PHE A 127 3.01 -0.27 4.98
N GLY A 128 2.56 -1.47 5.24
CA GLY A 128 1.29 -1.74 5.94
C GLY A 128 0.23 -2.33 4.98
N THR A 129 -1.08 -2.23 5.24
CA THR A 129 -1.67 -1.61 6.42
C THR A 129 -1.28 -2.33 7.72
N VAL A 130 -1.21 -3.69 7.73
CA VAL A 130 -0.79 -4.41 8.93
C VAL A 130 0.64 -4.03 9.29
N SER A 131 0.81 -3.44 10.46
CA SER A 131 2.04 -2.79 10.90
C SER A 131 2.24 -2.95 12.41
N ARG A 132 2.49 -4.20 12.86
CA ARG A 132 2.59 -4.50 14.30
C ARG A 132 4.00 -4.37 14.85
N GLY A 133 5.00 -4.89 14.17
CA GLY A 133 6.42 -4.78 14.56
C GLY A 133 7.07 -3.57 13.90
N GLY A 134 7.13 -3.57 12.57
CA GLY A 134 7.58 -2.37 11.86
C GLY A 134 8.43 -2.59 10.63
N PHE A 135 9.04 -1.49 10.17
CA PHE A 135 9.82 -1.40 8.95
C PHE A 135 11.10 -0.60 9.22
N ARG A 136 12.26 -1.14 8.87
CA ARG A 136 13.54 -0.49 9.16
C ARG A 136 14.55 -0.68 8.02
N ASN A 137 15.36 0.36 7.76
CA ASN A 137 16.49 0.30 6.84
C ASN A 137 16.07 -0.10 5.42
N PHE A 138 15.22 0.71 4.80
CA PHE A 138 14.82 0.54 3.40
C PHE A 138 15.54 1.52 2.50
N LYS A 139 15.95 1.03 1.33
CA LYS A 139 16.43 1.83 0.21
C LYS A 139 15.60 1.51 -1.02
N VAL A 140 14.79 2.47 -1.44
CA VAL A 140 13.91 2.33 -2.61
C VAL A 140 14.40 3.28 -3.68
N LYS A 141 14.67 2.79 -4.90
CA LYS A 141 15.22 3.59 -6.00
C LYS A 141 14.54 3.32 -7.32
N ASN A 142 14.39 4.38 -8.11
CA ASN A 142 13.94 4.31 -9.50
C ASN A 142 12.64 3.50 -9.69
N ILE A 143 11.56 3.96 -9.06
CA ILE A 143 10.25 3.33 -9.11
C ILE A 143 9.33 4.12 -10.04
N LYS A 144 8.61 3.40 -10.90
CA LYS A 144 7.52 3.97 -11.71
C LYS A 144 6.19 3.45 -11.19
N ILE A 145 5.26 4.36 -10.94
CA ILE A 145 3.90 4.03 -10.47
C ILE A 145 2.92 4.73 -11.40
N TYR A 146 1.90 4.02 -11.88
CA TYR A 146 0.90 4.63 -12.74
C TYR A 146 -0.47 3.98 -12.59
N ASP A 147 -1.52 4.71 -12.98
CA ASP A 147 -2.91 4.27 -12.91
C ASP A 147 -3.24 3.62 -11.54
N THR A 148 -2.86 4.30 -10.47
CA THR A 148 -2.96 3.77 -9.10
C THR A 148 -4.05 4.51 -8.33
N TYR A 149 -5.01 3.76 -7.81
CA TYR A 149 -6.22 4.33 -7.22
C TYR A 149 -5.94 5.14 -5.95
N ARG A 150 -5.12 4.61 -5.03
CA ARG A 150 -4.81 5.29 -3.77
C ARG A 150 -3.52 6.09 -3.89
N SER A 151 -2.44 5.62 -3.34
CA SER A 151 -1.20 6.39 -3.22
C SER A 151 -0.03 5.77 -3.98
N ALA A 152 0.83 6.60 -4.53
CA ALA A 152 2.10 6.12 -5.08
C ALA A 152 3.02 5.59 -3.96
N ILE A 153 3.11 6.32 -2.83
CA ILE A 153 3.94 5.98 -1.67
C ILE A 153 3.07 6.04 -0.42
N THR A 154 2.96 4.93 0.30
CA THR A 154 2.17 4.83 1.54
C THR A 154 3.01 4.27 2.67
N PHE A 155 3.10 4.97 3.80
CA PHE A 155 3.62 4.47 5.07
C PHE A 155 2.52 4.56 6.13
N ALA A 156 2.04 3.42 6.60
CA ALA A 156 0.97 3.33 7.58
C ALA A 156 1.46 2.64 8.87
N ALA A 157 1.73 3.44 9.90
CA ALA A 157 2.05 2.95 11.24
C ALA A 157 0.77 2.97 12.10
N VAL A 158 -0.14 2.02 11.87
CA VAL A 158 -1.48 2.05 12.46
C VAL A 158 -1.74 0.94 13.50
N ASP A 159 -0.80 0.01 13.66
CA ASP A 159 -0.91 -1.12 14.59
C ASP A 159 0.25 -1.15 15.61
N GLY A 160 0.83 0.01 15.92
CA GLY A 160 1.93 0.14 16.88
C GLY A 160 3.34 -0.02 16.30
N ALA A 161 3.50 0.08 14.98
CA ALA A 161 4.77 -0.12 14.28
C ALA A 161 5.84 0.92 14.63
N LEU A 162 7.10 0.48 14.57
CA LEU A 162 8.25 1.34 14.38
C LEU A 162 8.59 1.41 12.88
N ILE A 163 8.47 2.58 12.27
CA ILE A 163 8.91 2.87 10.89
C ILE A 163 10.10 3.82 10.97
N GLU A 164 11.29 3.36 10.58
CA GLU A 164 12.48 4.20 10.67
C GLU A 164 13.54 3.92 9.60
N ASN A 165 14.34 4.95 9.29
CA ASN A 165 15.48 4.87 8.38
C ASN A 165 15.06 4.37 6.99
N ILE A 166 14.11 5.07 6.37
CA ILE A 166 13.62 4.74 5.03
C ILE A 166 14.02 5.85 4.06
N GLU A 167 14.66 5.46 2.97
CA GLU A 167 14.99 6.34 1.86
C GLU A 167 14.25 5.91 0.60
N VAL A 168 13.50 6.84 -0.01
CA VAL A 168 12.87 6.68 -1.32
C VAL A 168 13.47 7.72 -2.25
N ASP A 169 14.13 7.28 -3.32
CA ASP A 169 14.86 8.11 -4.27
C ASP A 169 14.49 7.80 -5.72
N GLY A 170 13.89 8.76 -6.40
CA GLY A 170 13.50 8.61 -7.80
C GLY A 170 12.18 7.85 -7.97
N VAL A 171 11.07 8.56 -7.82
CA VAL A 171 9.72 8.05 -8.12
C VAL A 171 9.10 8.88 -9.23
N ARG A 172 8.63 8.20 -10.27
CA ARG A 172 7.79 8.79 -11.31
C ARG A 172 6.39 8.20 -11.21
N SER A 173 5.41 9.05 -10.89
CA SER A 173 4.02 8.65 -10.70
C SER A 173 3.11 9.39 -11.64
N ILE A 174 2.29 8.67 -12.41
CA ILE A 174 1.34 9.23 -13.38
C ILE A 174 -0.04 8.60 -13.15
N HIS A 175 -1.07 9.42 -13.08
CA HIS A 175 -2.43 8.98 -12.73
C HIS A 175 -2.47 8.22 -11.41
N THR A 176 -2.14 8.91 -10.32
CA THR A 176 -2.19 8.36 -8.96
C THR A 176 -3.09 9.23 -8.12
N GLY A 177 -3.95 8.66 -7.32
CA GLY A 177 -4.91 9.43 -6.52
C GLY A 177 -4.25 10.32 -5.47
N ASN A 178 -3.16 9.86 -4.89
CA ASN A 178 -2.33 10.60 -3.93
C ASN A 178 -0.86 10.22 -4.15
N VAL A 179 0.07 11.11 -3.89
CA VAL A 179 1.49 10.84 -4.18
C VAL A 179 2.22 10.32 -2.96
N ILE A 180 2.07 11.00 -1.83
CA ILE A 180 2.76 10.69 -0.58
C ILE A 180 1.72 10.63 0.54
N TYR A 181 1.64 9.48 1.20
CA TYR A 181 0.73 9.25 2.29
C TYR A 181 1.48 8.64 3.48
N LEU A 182 1.82 9.47 4.47
CA LEU A 182 2.46 9.06 5.70
C LEU A 182 1.46 9.19 6.85
N ARG A 183 1.20 8.10 7.54
CA ARG A 183 0.12 8.06 8.52
C ARG A 183 0.51 7.29 9.78
N ILE A 184 0.28 7.93 10.94
CA ILE A 184 0.22 7.24 12.23
C ILE A 184 -1.24 7.12 12.63
N GLY A 185 -1.64 5.94 13.07
CA GLY A 185 -2.97 5.62 13.59
C GLY A 185 -2.88 4.70 14.80
N ASP A 186 -4.04 4.34 15.32
CA ASP A 186 -4.17 3.42 16.45
C ASP A 186 -5.32 2.43 16.22
N ARG A 187 -5.09 1.48 15.30
CA ARG A 187 -6.10 0.48 14.93
C ARG A 187 -6.06 -0.75 15.83
N TRP A 188 -4.89 -1.42 15.87
CA TRP A 188 -4.65 -2.66 16.62
C TRP A 188 -3.31 -2.64 17.36
N SER A 189 -2.93 -1.49 17.88
CA SER A 189 -1.62 -1.29 18.51
C SER A 189 -1.44 -2.08 19.82
N ALA A 190 -2.51 -2.51 20.45
CA ALA A 190 -2.49 -3.24 21.72
C ALA A 190 -1.64 -2.54 22.80
N GLY A 191 -1.68 -1.20 22.81
CA GLY A 191 -0.91 -0.37 23.74
C GLY A 191 0.53 -0.08 23.32
N LYS A 192 1.01 -0.58 22.17
CA LYS A 192 2.28 -0.17 21.59
C LYS A 192 2.16 1.25 21.02
N LYS A 193 3.20 2.05 21.26
CA LYS A 193 3.28 3.41 20.75
C LYS A 193 3.85 3.40 19.34
N PRO A 194 3.10 3.80 18.32
CA PRO A 194 3.63 3.88 16.96
C PRO A 194 4.70 4.96 16.87
N ILE A 195 5.75 4.69 16.11
CA ILE A 195 6.87 5.60 15.86
C ILE A 195 7.13 5.65 14.37
N MET A 196 7.17 6.85 13.80
CA MET A 196 7.60 7.07 12.42
C MET A 196 8.64 8.17 12.40
N LYS A 197 9.87 7.85 11.98
CA LYS A 197 10.98 8.80 12.00
C LYS A 197 12.06 8.50 10.97
N ASN A 198 12.89 9.51 10.66
CA ASN A 198 14.03 9.40 9.75
C ASN A 198 13.60 8.90 8.37
N ILE A 199 12.65 9.57 7.77
CA ILE A 199 12.12 9.27 6.44
C ILE A 199 12.66 10.29 5.45
N THR A 200 13.29 9.84 4.38
CA THR A 200 13.73 10.70 3.29
C THR A 200 13.03 10.29 2.00
N ILE A 201 12.31 11.22 1.38
CA ILE A 201 11.69 11.06 0.07
C ILE A 201 12.25 12.13 -0.85
N LYS A 202 12.84 11.72 -1.96
CA LYS A 202 13.48 12.68 -2.87
C LYS A 202 13.35 12.30 -4.34
N ASN A 203 13.47 13.31 -5.22
CA ASN A 203 13.41 13.15 -6.67
C ASN A 203 12.09 12.50 -7.11
N VAL A 204 10.98 13.09 -6.73
CA VAL A 204 9.64 12.62 -7.08
C VAL A 204 9.02 13.56 -8.11
N TYR A 205 8.56 12.99 -9.22
CA TYR A 205 7.70 13.67 -10.17
C TYR A 205 6.36 12.94 -10.26
N ALA A 206 5.26 13.65 -10.09
CA ALA A 206 3.94 13.05 -10.11
C ALA A 206 2.89 13.90 -10.82
N LYS A 207 1.92 13.22 -11.46
CA LYS A 207 0.70 13.82 -11.98
C LYS A 207 -0.52 13.15 -11.38
N ILE A 208 -1.37 13.96 -10.76
CA ILE A 208 -2.65 13.54 -10.19
C ILE A 208 -3.74 13.84 -11.21
N PRO A 209 -4.64 12.90 -11.55
CA PRO A 209 -5.77 13.15 -12.44
C PRO A 209 -6.92 13.84 -11.70
N MET A 210 -7.90 14.34 -12.45
CA MET A 210 -9.17 14.84 -11.90
C MET A 210 -10.16 13.72 -11.57
N ASP A 211 -10.06 12.63 -12.29
CA ASP A 211 -10.94 11.47 -12.21
C ASP A 211 -10.29 10.32 -11.42
N LYS A 212 -10.98 9.20 -11.37
CA LYS A 212 -10.50 7.98 -10.74
C LYS A 212 -9.27 7.46 -11.50
N PRO A 213 -8.12 7.28 -10.82
CA PRO A 213 -6.87 7.01 -11.52
C PRO A 213 -6.66 5.58 -11.97
N ASP A 214 -7.30 4.59 -11.34
CA ASP A 214 -7.14 3.21 -11.75
C ASP A 214 -7.99 2.89 -12.98
N ALA A 215 -7.36 2.59 -14.08
CA ALA A 215 -8.04 2.34 -15.32
C ALA A 215 -8.62 0.91 -15.40
N GLY A 216 -9.79 0.71 -14.79
CA GLY A 216 -10.66 -0.40 -15.13
C GLY A 216 -10.11 -1.80 -14.82
N TYR A 217 -9.96 -2.13 -13.56
CA TYR A 217 -9.77 -3.52 -13.15
C TYR A 217 -11.12 -4.25 -13.24
N ASN A 218 -11.14 -5.38 -13.94
CA ASN A 218 -12.27 -6.30 -13.97
C ASN A 218 -12.07 -7.36 -12.90
N TYR A 219 -12.39 -7.05 -11.66
CA TYR A 219 -12.46 -8.06 -10.60
C TYR A 219 -13.87 -8.14 -10.02
N GLU A 220 -14.21 -9.31 -9.51
CA GLU A 220 -15.50 -9.54 -8.87
C GLU A 220 -15.58 -8.80 -7.56
N GLY A 221 -16.58 -7.96 -7.39
CA GLY A 221 -16.85 -7.26 -6.15
C GLY A 221 -17.15 -5.78 -6.31
N PRO A 222 -17.53 -5.09 -5.23
CA PRO A 222 -17.79 -3.67 -5.30
C PRO A 222 -16.52 -2.90 -5.65
N ILE A 223 -16.60 -2.16 -6.72
CA ILE A 223 -15.54 -1.25 -7.15
C ILE A 223 -15.56 -0.06 -6.18
N GLU A 224 -14.41 0.30 -5.62
CA GLU A 224 -14.28 1.56 -4.90
C GLU A 224 -14.44 2.71 -5.89
N ASP A 225 -15.44 3.54 -5.67
CA ASP A 225 -15.84 4.58 -6.62
C ASP A 225 -15.61 6.01 -6.10
N LEU A 226 -15.08 6.11 -4.90
CA LEU A 226 -14.80 7.39 -4.26
C LEU A 226 -13.44 7.95 -4.70
N PRO A 227 -13.33 9.25 -4.95
CA PRO A 227 -12.06 9.86 -5.36
C PRO A 227 -11.04 9.81 -4.24
N ARG A 228 -9.81 9.49 -4.58
CA ARG A 228 -8.66 9.51 -3.66
C ARG A 228 -7.74 10.72 -3.88
N ASN A 229 -8.00 11.51 -4.88
CA ASN A 229 -7.21 12.68 -5.27
C ASN A 229 -7.64 13.99 -4.58
N ILE A 230 -8.37 13.89 -3.48
CA ILE A 230 -8.79 15.05 -2.68
C ILE A 230 -7.62 15.73 -1.96
N SER A 231 -6.52 15.01 -1.78
CA SER A 231 -5.28 15.52 -1.19
C SER A 231 -4.08 14.97 -1.95
N PRO A 232 -3.30 15.83 -2.63
CA PRO A 232 -2.13 15.39 -3.40
C PRO A 232 -1.04 14.71 -2.57
N ALA A 233 -0.90 15.12 -1.33
CA ALA A 233 0.01 14.50 -0.36
C ALA A 233 -0.53 14.71 1.06
N SER A 234 -0.19 13.80 1.97
CA SER A 234 -0.65 13.84 3.35
C SER A 234 0.39 13.23 4.29
N ILE A 235 0.80 13.98 5.32
CA ILE A 235 1.74 13.56 6.36
C ILE A 235 1.13 13.89 7.70
N VAL A 236 0.54 12.88 8.37
CA VAL A 236 -0.25 13.09 9.57
C VAL A 236 0.05 12.08 10.66
N GLY A 237 0.43 12.60 11.83
CA GLY A 237 0.51 11.85 13.07
C GLY A 237 -0.76 11.97 13.90
N LEU A 238 -0.74 11.42 15.10
CA LEU A 238 -1.74 11.63 16.13
C LEU A 238 -1.27 12.73 17.12
N PRO A 239 -2.17 13.31 17.91
CA PRO A 239 -1.78 14.31 18.92
C PRO A 239 -0.65 13.84 19.83
N GLU A 240 -0.66 12.57 20.26
CA GLU A 240 0.34 11.97 21.14
C GLU A 240 1.54 11.39 20.39
N TYR A 241 1.39 11.07 19.09
CA TYR A 241 2.40 10.40 18.29
C TYR A 241 2.73 11.19 17.03
N LYS A 242 3.81 11.94 17.08
CA LYS A 242 4.26 12.80 15.98
C LYS A 242 5.16 12.04 15.03
N ILE A 243 5.01 12.28 13.73
CA ILE A 243 6.00 11.89 12.72
C ILE A 243 7.22 12.82 12.88
N GLN A 244 8.43 12.24 12.89
CA GLN A 244 9.64 12.96 13.21
C GLN A 244 10.69 12.84 12.11
N ASN A 245 11.45 13.91 11.88
CA ASN A 245 12.61 13.91 10.98
C ASN A 245 12.28 13.40 9.58
N VAL A 246 11.31 14.03 8.92
CA VAL A 246 10.94 13.77 7.52
C VAL A 246 11.64 14.78 6.62
N THR A 247 12.35 14.30 5.62
CA THR A 247 12.98 15.12 4.57
C THR A 247 12.29 14.89 3.24
N LEU A 248 11.72 15.93 2.67
CA LEU A 248 11.23 15.97 1.30
C LEU A 248 12.17 16.84 0.47
N ARG A 249 12.73 16.31 -0.62
CA ARG A 249 13.65 17.06 -1.47
C ARG A 249 13.40 16.79 -2.94
N ASN A 250 13.31 17.85 -3.75
CA ASN A 250 13.05 17.77 -5.17
C ASN A 250 11.77 16.98 -5.46
N ILE A 251 10.65 17.50 -4.98
CA ILE A 251 9.31 16.93 -5.14
C ILE A 251 8.51 17.85 -6.06
N GLU A 252 8.05 17.32 -7.18
CA GLU A 252 7.16 18.02 -8.10
C GLU A 252 5.85 17.24 -8.24
N ILE A 253 4.74 17.86 -7.86
CA ILE A 253 3.40 17.28 -7.97
C ILE A 253 2.56 18.20 -8.82
N VAL A 254 2.11 17.70 -9.97
CA VAL A 254 1.22 18.40 -10.87
C VAL A 254 -0.21 17.94 -10.60
N SER A 255 -1.02 18.86 -10.09
CA SER A 255 -2.45 18.64 -9.86
C SER A 255 -3.24 19.57 -10.78
N PRO A 256 -4.29 19.09 -11.44
CA PRO A 256 -5.13 19.95 -12.29
C PRO A 256 -5.91 20.98 -11.48
N GLY A 257 -5.96 20.85 -10.16
CA GLY A 257 -6.84 21.64 -9.31
C GLY A 257 -8.31 21.27 -9.52
N GLY A 258 -9.19 21.94 -8.78
CA GLY A 258 -10.64 21.85 -8.97
C GLY A 258 -11.28 20.52 -8.55
N GLY A 259 -10.60 19.42 -8.62
CA GLY A 259 -11.10 18.11 -8.26
C GLY A 259 -12.46 17.77 -8.89
N ASN A 260 -13.13 16.75 -8.38
CA ASN A 260 -14.52 16.47 -8.74
C ASN A 260 -15.41 17.61 -8.23
N PRO A 261 -16.17 18.32 -9.10
CA PRO A 261 -17.04 19.43 -8.70
C PRO A 261 -18.00 19.08 -7.57
N TYR A 262 -18.44 17.84 -7.49
CA TYR A 262 -19.30 17.36 -6.41
C TYR A 262 -18.68 17.55 -5.03
N TYR A 263 -17.36 17.33 -4.90
CA TYR A 263 -16.62 17.50 -3.64
C TYR A 263 -16.10 18.92 -3.42
N ALA A 264 -15.99 19.71 -4.49
CA ALA A 264 -15.49 21.08 -4.42
C ALA A 264 -16.39 22.01 -3.59
N TYR A 265 -17.70 21.70 -3.54
CA TYR A 265 -18.69 22.57 -2.88
C TYR A 265 -19.08 22.13 -1.47
N ARG A 266 -18.90 20.88 -1.10
CA ARG A 266 -19.36 20.39 0.20
C ARG A 266 -18.34 19.58 1.00
N GLY A 267 -17.26 19.14 0.39
CA GLY A 267 -16.36 18.16 1.00
C GLY A 267 -17.03 16.79 1.21
N LEU A 268 -16.33 15.90 1.88
CA LEU A 268 -16.87 14.61 2.28
C LEU A 268 -17.54 14.72 3.65
N THR A 269 -18.73 14.13 3.78
CA THR A 269 -19.37 13.99 5.08
C THR A 269 -18.64 12.97 5.97
N PRO A 270 -18.84 12.98 7.30
CA PRO A 270 -18.29 11.95 8.18
C PRO A 270 -18.60 10.52 7.74
N ALA A 271 -19.82 10.23 7.33
CA ALA A 271 -20.23 8.91 6.87
C ALA A 271 -19.51 8.48 5.58
N GLU A 272 -19.29 9.42 4.65
CA GLU A 272 -18.54 9.15 3.43
C GLU A 272 -17.05 8.93 3.71
N LEU A 273 -16.46 9.69 4.64
CA LEU A 273 -15.08 9.44 5.09
C LEU A 273 -14.94 8.07 5.74
N ASP A 274 -15.88 7.67 6.56
CA ASP A 274 -15.89 6.36 7.22
C ASP A 274 -16.10 5.20 6.23
N SER A 275 -16.70 5.45 5.07
CA SER A 275 -16.85 4.45 4.00
C SER A 275 -15.57 4.21 3.20
N ILE A 276 -14.59 5.10 3.32
CA ILE A 276 -13.29 4.97 2.65
C ILE A 276 -12.33 4.21 3.59
N PRO A 277 -11.82 3.01 3.25
CA PRO A 277 -11.05 2.19 4.18
C PRO A 277 -9.88 2.89 4.85
N GLU A 278 -9.12 3.71 4.14
CA GLU A 278 -8.00 4.48 4.72
C GLU A 278 -8.44 5.71 5.51
N MET A 279 -9.70 6.11 5.39
CA MET A 279 -10.29 7.26 6.07
C MET A 279 -11.35 6.83 7.09
N ALA A 280 -11.58 5.54 7.26
CA ALA A 280 -12.52 5.00 8.22
C ALA A 280 -12.05 5.23 9.67
N THR A 281 -12.94 4.99 10.63
CA THR A 281 -12.64 5.12 12.08
C THR A 281 -11.53 4.21 12.56
N SER A 282 -11.22 3.12 11.82
CA SER A 282 -10.04 2.30 12.04
C SER A 282 -8.72 3.05 11.79
N TYR A 283 -8.79 4.19 11.14
CA TYR A 283 -7.70 5.15 10.97
C TYR A 283 -8.11 6.47 11.64
N PRO A 284 -8.09 6.56 12.97
CA PRO A 284 -8.67 7.66 13.72
C PRO A 284 -8.08 9.03 13.35
N GLU A 285 -6.85 9.08 12.86
CA GLU A 285 -6.23 10.29 12.37
C GLU A 285 -7.00 10.97 11.24
N PHE A 286 -7.75 10.23 10.44
CA PHE A 286 -8.59 10.84 9.41
C PHE A 286 -9.86 11.47 9.96
N SER A 287 -10.45 10.87 10.97
CA SER A 287 -11.60 11.49 11.64
C SER A 287 -11.23 12.82 12.27
N GLN A 288 -9.99 12.97 12.70
CA GLN A 288 -9.46 14.21 13.27
C GLN A 288 -9.24 15.31 12.23
N PHE A 289 -9.06 14.96 10.95
CA PHE A 289 -8.95 15.97 9.88
C PHE A 289 -10.19 16.82 9.70
N LYS A 290 -11.34 16.36 10.13
CA LYS A 290 -12.59 17.13 10.07
C LYS A 290 -12.54 18.40 10.91
N GLU A 291 -11.61 18.45 11.87
CA GLU A 291 -11.44 19.54 12.83
C GLU A 291 -10.22 20.42 12.52
N LEU A 292 -9.45 20.07 11.48
CA LEU A 292 -8.35 20.91 11.03
C LEU A 292 -8.87 21.97 10.06
N PRO A 293 -8.55 23.27 10.28
CA PRO A 293 -8.98 24.36 9.41
C PRO A 293 -8.40 24.27 8.00
#